data_a207e18f8ef2fe798780f29734044164
#
_entry.id   a207e18f8ef2fe798780f29734044164
#
_cell.length_a   1.000
_cell.length_b   1.000
_cell.length_c   1.000
_cell.angle_alpha   90.00
_cell.angle_beta   90.00
_cell.angle_gamma   90.00
#
_symmetry.space_group_name_H-M   'P 1'
#
loop_
_entity.id
_entity.type
_entity.pdbx_description
1 polymer ?
#
loop_
_entity_poly.entity_id
_entity_poly.type
_entity_poly.pdbx_seq_one_letter_code
_entity_poly.pdbx_strand_id
1 'polypeptide(L)'
;LQASGALEPTAAVFVSPGRPLDVPAAESPWEINFHPKAREQRCIEYDNLTDTYARFVVDELLPFAQQQLGVRIDDEPSRRATVGISSGGICAWTTAWHRPDSFGLVLSHCGSFVNIRGGHAWPYLVRSTAAKPIKVFLQSGELDANIIYGNWPLANKQMAAALQFAGYDVRFEFGTGGHNLRHAGALFAESLHWLFTDSA
;
A
#
# COMPACT_ATOMS: atom_id res chain seq x y z
N LEU A 1 -16.96 -0.57 -11.22
CA LEU A 1 -17.08 0.77 -10.62
C LEU A 1 -17.10 1.88 -11.68
N GLN A 2 -16.13 1.93 -12.59
CA GLN A 2 -16.13 2.95 -13.67
C GLN A 2 -17.35 2.80 -14.60
N ALA A 3 -17.64 1.59 -15.07
CA ALA A 3 -18.78 1.33 -15.96
C ALA A 3 -20.14 1.65 -15.34
N SER A 4 -20.25 1.63 -14.01
CA SER A 4 -21.47 2.01 -13.27
C SER A 4 -21.49 3.50 -12.86
N GLY A 5 -20.44 4.26 -13.15
CA GLY A 5 -20.29 5.64 -12.68
C GLY A 5 -19.98 5.79 -11.18
N ALA A 6 -19.75 4.68 -10.47
CA ALA A 6 -19.40 4.70 -9.05
C ALA A 6 -17.94 5.09 -8.77
N LEU A 7 -17.12 5.14 -9.80
CA LEU A 7 -15.75 5.66 -9.79
C LEU A 7 -15.51 6.41 -11.09
N GLU A 8 -14.91 7.59 -10.99
CA GLU A 8 -14.48 8.35 -12.17
C GLU A 8 -13.43 7.58 -13.00
N PRO A 9 -13.20 7.97 -14.28
CA PRO A 9 -12.15 7.37 -15.09
C PRO A 9 -10.81 7.38 -14.35
N THR A 10 -10.27 6.21 -14.06
CA THR A 10 -9.08 6.02 -13.23
C THR A 10 -8.06 5.18 -13.98
N ALA A 11 -6.82 5.65 -14.02
CA ALA A 11 -5.68 4.86 -14.49
C ALA A 11 -5.07 4.07 -13.33
N ALA A 12 -4.66 2.84 -13.59
CA ALA A 12 -3.93 2.00 -12.63
C ALA A 12 -2.53 1.71 -13.19
N VAL A 13 -1.50 1.99 -12.37
CA VAL A 13 -0.11 1.67 -12.67
C VAL A 13 0.32 0.53 -11.75
N PHE A 14 0.62 -0.63 -12.30
CA PHE A 14 1.11 -1.79 -11.55
C PHE A 14 2.63 -1.80 -11.58
N VAL A 15 3.24 -1.80 -10.40
CA VAL A 15 4.68 -1.70 -10.24
C VAL A 15 5.21 -2.97 -9.60
N SER A 16 6.10 -3.65 -10.31
CA SER A 16 6.86 -4.76 -9.73
C SER A 16 8.11 -4.23 -9.04
N PRO A 17 8.61 -4.89 -7.98
CA PRO A 17 9.91 -4.55 -7.42
C PRO A 17 11.02 -4.79 -8.44
N GLY A 18 12.11 -4.08 -8.27
CA GLY A 18 13.32 -4.28 -9.06
C GLY A 18 13.83 -5.73 -8.98
N ARG A 19 14.50 -6.17 -10.04
CA ARG A 19 15.07 -7.50 -10.13
C ARG A 19 16.59 -7.40 -10.29
N PRO A 20 17.39 -8.03 -9.39
CA PRO A 20 18.82 -8.11 -9.59
C PRO A 20 19.16 -8.76 -10.95
N LEU A 21 20.20 -8.26 -11.61
CA LEU A 21 20.56 -8.66 -12.98
C LEU A 21 20.89 -10.15 -13.12
N ASP A 22 21.39 -10.78 -12.05
CA ASP A 22 21.74 -12.18 -11.98
C ASP A 22 20.57 -13.10 -11.59
N VAL A 23 19.36 -12.55 -11.45
CA VAL A 23 18.14 -13.30 -11.14
C VAL A 23 17.30 -13.47 -12.40
N PRO A 24 16.87 -14.69 -12.75
CA PRO A 24 15.94 -14.90 -13.86
C PRO A 24 14.64 -14.09 -13.69
N ALA A 25 14.07 -13.62 -14.80
CA ALA A 25 12.75 -13.03 -14.76
C ALA A 25 11.71 -14.10 -14.37
N ALA A 26 10.62 -13.68 -13.76
CA ALA A 26 9.44 -14.53 -13.64
C ALA A 26 8.89 -14.83 -15.05
N GLU A 27 8.22 -15.98 -15.21
CA GLU A 27 7.67 -16.40 -16.51
C GLU A 27 6.55 -15.45 -16.99
N SER A 28 5.89 -14.80 -16.03
CA SER A 28 4.83 -13.82 -16.27
C SER A 28 5.04 -12.55 -15.44
N PRO A 29 4.72 -11.35 -15.95
CA PRO A 29 4.79 -10.11 -15.17
C PRO A 29 3.85 -10.09 -13.96
N TRP A 30 2.86 -10.98 -13.92
CA TRP A 30 1.91 -11.15 -12.82
C TRP A 30 2.36 -12.17 -11.78
N GLU A 31 3.47 -12.86 -12.03
CA GLU A 31 3.98 -13.90 -11.15
C GLU A 31 4.94 -13.32 -10.11
N ILE A 32 4.77 -13.78 -8.86
CA ILE A 32 5.68 -13.40 -7.79
C ILE A 32 7.00 -14.16 -7.98
N ASN A 33 8.08 -13.41 -8.12
CA ASN A 33 9.41 -14.01 -8.18
C ASN A 33 9.85 -14.47 -6.77
N PHE A 34 9.87 -15.78 -6.56
CA PHE A 34 10.26 -16.39 -5.28
C PHE A 34 11.77 -16.61 -5.11
N HIS A 35 12.59 -16.22 -6.09
CA HIS A 35 14.05 -16.30 -5.94
C HIS A 35 14.52 -15.50 -4.70
N PRO A 36 15.41 -16.02 -3.84
CA PRO A 36 15.80 -15.37 -2.59
C PRO A 36 16.27 -13.91 -2.78
N LYS A 37 17.11 -13.64 -3.77
CA LYS A 37 17.60 -12.29 -4.07
C LYS A 37 16.48 -11.35 -4.55
N ALA A 38 15.51 -11.85 -5.32
CA ALA A 38 14.34 -11.04 -5.73
C ALA A 38 13.46 -10.69 -4.54
N ARG A 39 13.28 -11.63 -3.60
CA ARG A 39 12.56 -11.38 -2.35
C ARG A 39 13.29 -10.37 -1.46
N GLU A 40 14.61 -10.47 -1.37
CA GLU A 40 15.43 -9.51 -0.64
C GLU A 40 15.31 -8.11 -1.25
N GLN A 41 15.44 -8.00 -2.58
CA GLN A 41 15.27 -6.73 -3.30
C GLN A 41 13.89 -6.11 -3.05
N ARG A 42 12.83 -6.91 -3.12
CA ARG A 42 11.48 -6.45 -2.77
C ARG A 42 11.41 -5.91 -1.34
N CYS A 43 12.01 -6.61 -0.37
CA CYS A 43 12.03 -6.12 1.01
C CYS A 43 12.83 -4.82 1.17
N ILE A 44 13.91 -4.66 0.42
CA ILE A 44 14.70 -3.41 0.41
C ILE A 44 13.87 -2.26 -0.12
N GLU A 45 13.10 -2.46 -1.18
CA GLU A 45 12.30 -1.41 -1.81
C GLU A 45 11.02 -1.12 -1.03
N TYR A 46 10.25 -2.16 -0.68
CA TYR A 46 8.89 -2.03 -0.19
C TYR A 46 8.75 -1.94 1.33
N ASP A 47 9.59 -2.67 2.08
CA ASP A 47 9.50 -2.70 3.54
C ASP A 47 10.39 -1.65 4.22
N ASN A 48 11.05 -0.78 3.47
CA ASN A 48 11.86 0.31 3.98
C ASN A 48 10.98 1.47 4.46
N LEU A 49 11.37 2.09 5.58
CA LEU A 49 10.63 3.22 6.17
C LEU A 49 11.07 4.59 5.63
N THR A 50 12.05 4.62 4.72
CA THR A 50 12.56 5.87 4.14
C THR A 50 11.71 6.38 2.98
N ASP A 51 11.99 7.60 2.53
CA ASP A 51 11.32 8.24 1.40
C ASP A 51 11.80 7.75 0.01
N THR A 52 12.78 6.85 -0.04
CA THR A 52 13.46 6.46 -1.29
C THR A 52 12.48 5.95 -2.34
N TYR A 53 11.57 5.03 -1.95
CA TYR A 53 10.58 4.51 -2.89
C TYR A 53 9.53 5.56 -3.27
N ALA A 54 9.14 6.41 -2.34
CA ALA A 54 8.20 7.50 -2.60
C ALA A 54 8.76 8.50 -3.62
N ARG A 55 10.05 8.85 -3.52
CA ARG A 55 10.75 9.68 -4.52
C ARG A 55 10.78 9.00 -5.89
N PHE A 56 11.17 7.73 -5.95
CA PHE A 56 11.13 6.98 -7.22
C PHE A 56 9.76 7.04 -7.87
N VAL A 57 8.69 6.80 -7.09
CA VAL A 57 7.33 6.82 -7.63
C VAL A 57 6.95 8.19 -8.19
N VAL A 58 7.22 9.25 -7.44
CA VAL A 58 6.78 10.60 -7.81
C VAL A 58 7.69 11.24 -8.85
N ASP A 59 9.00 11.08 -8.70
CA ASP A 59 9.97 11.85 -9.48
C ASP A 59 10.36 11.14 -10.79
N GLU A 60 10.16 9.81 -10.87
CA GLU A 60 10.55 9.00 -12.03
C GLU A 60 9.37 8.24 -12.65
N LEU A 61 8.67 7.41 -11.85
CA LEU A 61 7.66 6.50 -12.34
C LEU A 61 6.42 7.22 -12.90
N LEU A 62 5.86 8.18 -12.16
CA LEU A 62 4.67 8.91 -12.61
C LEU A 62 4.92 9.71 -13.88
N PRO A 63 6.02 10.49 -14.03
CA PRO A 63 6.35 11.15 -15.28
C PRO A 63 6.52 10.17 -16.45
N PHE A 64 7.20 9.06 -16.23
CA PHE A 64 7.37 8.00 -17.23
C PHE A 64 6.02 7.40 -17.64
N ALA A 65 5.15 7.07 -16.68
CA ALA A 65 3.83 6.50 -16.96
C ALA A 65 2.95 7.47 -17.76
N GLN A 66 2.95 8.76 -17.42
CA GLN A 66 2.23 9.80 -18.18
C GLN A 66 2.72 9.88 -19.64
N GLN A 67 4.04 9.85 -19.82
CA GLN A 67 4.65 9.86 -21.16
C GLN A 67 4.26 8.62 -21.97
N GLN A 68 4.34 7.43 -21.37
CA GLN A 68 4.03 6.17 -22.05
C GLN A 68 2.54 6.04 -22.41
N LEU A 69 1.66 6.49 -21.55
CA LEU A 69 0.22 6.42 -21.75
C LEU A 69 -0.33 7.57 -22.62
N GLY A 70 0.45 8.64 -22.81
CA GLY A 70 -0.01 9.84 -23.49
C GLY A 70 -1.17 10.54 -22.77
N VAL A 71 -1.27 10.39 -21.44
CA VAL A 71 -2.34 10.98 -20.62
C VAL A 71 -1.74 11.82 -19.49
N ARG A 72 -2.47 12.84 -19.10
CA ARG A 72 -2.18 13.57 -17.87
C ARG A 72 -2.86 12.84 -16.71
N ILE A 73 -2.07 12.48 -15.68
CA ILE A 73 -2.58 11.98 -14.40
C ILE A 73 -2.87 13.19 -13.52
N ASP A 74 -4.06 13.24 -12.93
CA ASP A 74 -4.45 14.30 -12.00
C ASP A 74 -3.43 14.39 -10.85
N ASP A 75 -3.02 15.59 -10.47
CA ASP A 75 -2.01 15.85 -9.43
C ASP A 75 -2.61 16.12 -8.05
N GLU A 76 -3.94 16.14 -7.93
CA GLU A 76 -4.63 16.32 -6.67
C GLU A 76 -4.47 15.08 -5.77
N PRO A 77 -3.88 15.21 -4.55
CA PRO A 77 -3.63 14.07 -3.67
C PRO A 77 -4.88 13.29 -3.28
N SER A 78 -6.01 13.95 -3.10
CA SER A 78 -7.30 13.32 -2.78
C SER A 78 -7.87 12.45 -3.91
N ARG A 79 -7.26 12.51 -5.10
CA ARG A 79 -7.60 11.72 -6.28
C ARG A 79 -6.54 10.68 -6.64
N ARG A 80 -5.49 10.54 -5.81
CA ARG A 80 -4.41 9.58 -6.01
C ARG A 80 -4.32 8.60 -4.85
N ALA A 81 -4.38 7.31 -5.17
CA ALA A 81 -4.26 6.23 -4.20
C ALA A 81 -2.97 5.42 -4.40
N THR A 82 -2.35 5.07 -3.30
CA THR A 82 -1.37 3.99 -3.24
C THR A 82 -2.04 2.73 -2.72
N VAL A 83 -1.82 1.61 -3.41
CA VAL A 83 -2.52 0.34 -3.14
C VAL A 83 -1.53 -0.80 -3.05
N GLY A 84 -1.67 -1.67 -2.07
CA GLY A 84 -0.82 -2.83 -1.98
C GLY A 84 -1.27 -3.88 -0.98
N ILE A 85 -0.63 -5.05 -1.06
CA ILE A 85 -0.82 -6.16 -0.13
C ILE A 85 0.51 -6.57 0.48
N SER A 86 0.52 -6.97 1.76
CA SER A 86 1.72 -7.45 2.45
C SER A 86 2.85 -6.39 2.44
N SER A 87 4.02 -6.70 1.91
CA SER A 87 5.08 -5.70 1.66
C SER A 87 4.58 -4.54 0.79
N GLY A 88 3.71 -4.78 -0.19
CA GLY A 88 3.07 -3.72 -0.95
C GLY A 88 2.15 -2.85 -0.10
N GLY A 89 1.49 -3.42 0.92
CA GLY A 89 0.60 -2.69 1.83
C GLY A 89 1.34 -1.70 2.72
N ILE A 90 2.49 -2.09 3.29
CA ILE A 90 3.34 -1.16 4.03
C ILE A 90 4.00 -0.15 3.08
N CYS A 91 4.40 -0.56 1.88
CA CYS A 91 4.94 0.32 0.85
C CYS A 91 3.94 1.42 0.46
N ALA A 92 2.67 1.05 0.26
CA ALA A 92 1.59 1.99 -0.03
C ALA A 92 1.47 3.06 1.08
N TRP A 93 1.43 2.62 2.34
CA TRP A 93 1.43 3.53 3.47
C TRP A 93 2.68 4.43 3.50
N THR A 94 3.87 3.84 3.40
CA THR A 94 5.15 4.57 3.45
C THR A 94 5.25 5.63 2.35
N THR A 95 4.78 5.30 1.15
CA THR A 95 4.78 6.22 0.00
C THR A 95 3.91 7.44 0.27
N ALA A 96 2.66 7.25 0.68
CA ALA A 96 1.76 8.36 1.00
C ALA A 96 2.23 9.15 2.23
N TRP A 97 2.77 8.48 3.24
CA TRP A 97 3.32 9.14 4.43
C TRP A 97 4.44 10.14 4.08
N HIS A 98 5.34 9.78 3.18
CA HIS A 98 6.44 10.65 2.77
C HIS A 98 6.04 11.67 1.70
N ARG A 99 5.02 11.38 0.90
CA ARG A 99 4.53 12.25 -0.17
C ARG A 99 3.01 12.49 -0.08
N PRO A 100 2.55 13.07 1.06
CA PRO A 100 1.12 13.41 1.23
C PRO A 100 0.68 14.54 0.28
N ASP A 101 1.62 15.27 -0.28
CA ASP A 101 1.44 16.23 -1.37
C ASP A 101 1.11 15.57 -2.72
N SER A 102 1.34 14.28 -2.85
CA SER A 102 1.12 13.52 -4.08
C SER A 102 0.10 12.40 -3.94
N PHE A 103 -0.09 11.86 -2.74
CA PHE A 103 -1.00 10.75 -2.44
C PHE A 103 -1.76 11.00 -1.15
N GLY A 104 -3.07 11.20 -1.26
CA GLY A 104 -3.98 11.38 -0.14
C GLY A 104 -4.76 10.13 0.25
N LEU A 105 -4.67 9.04 -0.55
CA LEU A 105 -5.45 7.82 -0.34
C LEU A 105 -4.54 6.60 -0.22
N VAL A 106 -4.80 5.74 0.76
CA VAL A 106 -4.04 4.50 1.00
C VAL A 106 -4.97 3.31 1.12
N LEU A 107 -4.71 2.25 0.36
CA LEU A 107 -5.32 0.94 0.52
C LEU A 107 -4.25 -0.09 0.86
N SER A 108 -4.27 -0.59 2.09
CA SER A 108 -3.32 -1.59 2.58
C SER A 108 -4.03 -2.87 2.99
N HIS A 109 -3.83 -3.92 2.21
CA HIS A 109 -4.31 -5.26 2.53
C HIS A 109 -3.20 -6.06 3.22
N CYS A 110 -3.49 -6.68 4.36
CA CYS A 110 -2.54 -7.51 5.11
C CYS A 110 -1.16 -6.84 5.25
N GLY A 111 -1.12 -5.53 5.51
CA GLY A 111 0.11 -4.74 5.50
C GLY A 111 1.19 -5.30 6.43
N SER A 112 2.43 -5.34 5.96
CA SER A 112 3.57 -5.88 6.70
C SER A 112 4.09 -4.92 7.78
N PHE A 113 3.21 -4.42 8.66
CA PHE A 113 3.60 -3.57 9.79
C PHE A 113 4.34 -4.35 10.90
N VAL A 114 5.17 -5.30 10.49
CA VAL A 114 5.95 -6.22 11.31
C VAL A 114 7.45 -5.96 11.15
N ASN A 115 8.29 -6.70 11.86
CA ASN A 115 9.73 -6.48 11.88
C ASN A 115 10.48 -7.13 10.70
N ILE A 116 10.11 -6.80 9.45
CA ILE A 116 10.92 -7.17 8.27
C ILE A 116 12.10 -6.20 8.13
N ARG A 117 11.86 -4.91 8.03
CA ARG A 117 12.87 -3.84 7.97
C ARG A 117 12.49 -2.65 8.85
N GLY A 118 11.99 -2.95 10.04
CA GLY A 118 11.58 -1.94 11.00
C GLY A 118 10.11 -1.52 10.90
N GLY A 119 9.28 -2.17 10.06
CA GLY A 119 7.88 -1.82 9.83
C GLY A 119 7.01 -1.78 11.10
N HIS A 120 7.40 -2.52 12.14
CA HIS A 120 6.76 -2.49 13.46
C HIS A 120 6.87 -1.13 14.18
N ALA A 121 7.72 -0.23 13.70
CA ALA A 121 7.83 1.12 14.26
C ALA A 121 6.70 2.06 13.82
N TRP A 122 5.97 1.75 12.74
CA TRP A 122 4.93 2.62 12.19
C TRP A 122 3.85 3.03 13.21
N PRO A 123 3.29 2.15 14.04
CA PRO A 123 2.30 2.57 15.03
C PRO A 123 2.80 3.64 16.00
N TYR A 124 4.08 3.60 16.38
CA TYR A 124 4.70 4.63 17.20
C TYR A 124 4.92 5.93 16.41
N LEU A 125 5.46 5.85 15.19
CA LEU A 125 5.69 7.02 14.34
C LEU A 125 4.40 7.78 14.04
N VAL A 126 3.32 7.06 13.75
CA VAL A 126 1.98 7.65 13.55
C VAL A 126 1.51 8.40 14.79
N ARG A 127 1.64 7.79 15.97
CA ARG A 127 1.20 8.39 17.24
C ARG A 127 2.03 9.61 17.67
N SER A 128 3.30 9.66 17.26
CA SER A 128 4.25 10.70 17.67
C SER A 128 4.38 11.84 16.65
N THR A 129 3.64 11.78 15.54
CA THR A 129 3.70 12.78 14.48
C THR A 129 2.32 13.40 14.25
N ALA A 130 2.26 14.68 13.93
CA ALA A 130 1.00 15.33 13.52
C ALA A 130 0.37 14.58 12.34
N ALA A 131 -0.96 14.41 12.38
CA ALA A 131 -1.68 13.74 11.30
C ALA A 131 -1.46 14.45 9.96
N LYS A 132 -1.29 13.65 8.92
CA LYS A 132 -1.17 14.12 7.53
C LYS A 132 -2.53 13.96 6.83
N PRO A 133 -2.81 14.70 5.76
CA PRO A 133 -4.09 14.62 5.04
C PRO A 133 -4.15 13.34 4.19
N ILE A 134 -4.21 12.20 4.86
CA ILE A 134 -4.23 10.87 4.23
C ILE A 134 -5.44 10.10 4.77
N LYS A 135 -6.28 9.61 3.87
CA LYS A 135 -7.40 8.70 4.15
C LYS A 135 -6.94 7.25 3.94
N VAL A 136 -7.25 6.36 4.88
CA VAL A 136 -6.62 5.04 4.93
C VAL A 136 -7.66 3.93 5.05
N PHE A 137 -7.64 2.98 4.12
CA PHE A 137 -8.36 1.73 4.25
C PHE A 137 -7.36 0.61 4.58
N LEU A 138 -7.54 -0.03 5.73
CA LEU A 138 -6.75 -1.18 6.14
C LEU A 138 -7.61 -2.44 6.14
N GLN A 139 -7.02 -3.55 5.73
CA GLN A 139 -7.65 -4.87 5.85
C GLN A 139 -6.64 -5.91 6.35
N SER A 140 -7.05 -6.77 7.28
CA SER A 140 -6.35 -7.97 7.71
C SER A 140 -7.36 -9.02 8.19
N GLY A 141 -6.89 -10.17 8.67
CA GLY A 141 -7.78 -11.22 9.12
C GLY A 141 -7.14 -12.13 10.18
N GLU A 142 -7.99 -12.93 10.85
CA GLU A 142 -7.56 -13.81 11.96
C GLU A 142 -6.54 -14.86 11.55
N LEU A 143 -6.67 -15.37 10.31
CA LEU A 143 -5.80 -16.42 9.76
C LEU A 143 -4.61 -15.83 8.95
N ASP A 144 -4.32 -14.54 9.14
CA ASP A 144 -3.17 -13.88 8.54
C ASP A 144 -1.85 -14.42 9.12
N ALA A 145 -0.72 -14.11 8.49
CA ALA A 145 0.59 -14.66 8.81
C ALA A 145 0.99 -14.42 10.28
N ASN A 146 1.53 -15.48 10.88
CA ASN A 146 2.17 -15.44 12.20
C ASN A 146 3.49 -16.20 12.10
N ILE A 147 4.57 -15.47 11.86
CA ILE A 147 5.90 -16.02 11.54
C ILE A 147 7.00 -15.28 12.30
N ILE A 148 8.26 -15.61 12.06
CA ILE A 148 9.42 -15.03 12.76
C ILE A 148 9.48 -13.50 12.76
N TYR A 149 8.91 -12.85 11.73
CA TYR A 149 8.91 -11.39 11.62
C TYR A 149 7.79 -10.72 12.45
N GLY A 150 6.81 -11.49 12.90
CA GLY A 150 5.72 -11.00 13.74
C GLY A 150 4.37 -11.64 13.42
N ASN A 151 3.34 -11.11 14.07
CA ASN A 151 1.95 -11.50 13.91
C ASN A 151 1.19 -10.40 13.15
N TRP A 152 0.82 -10.65 11.89
CA TRP A 152 0.13 -9.68 11.04
C TRP A 152 -1.21 -9.23 11.58
N PRO A 153 -2.10 -10.11 12.09
CA PRO A 153 -3.34 -9.70 12.75
C PRO A 153 -3.13 -8.65 13.83
N LEU A 154 -2.17 -8.89 14.73
CA LEU A 154 -1.87 -7.95 15.82
C LEU A 154 -1.25 -6.65 15.30
N ALA A 155 -0.31 -6.74 14.37
CA ALA A 155 0.38 -5.58 13.81
C ALA A 155 -0.61 -4.64 13.07
N ASN A 156 -1.54 -5.19 12.28
CA ASN A 156 -2.55 -4.40 11.59
C ASN A 156 -3.58 -3.80 12.56
N LYS A 157 -3.97 -4.51 13.62
CA LYS A 157 -4.79 -3.93 14.71
C LYS A 157 -4.08 -2.78 15.42
N GLN A 158 -2.78 -2.91 15.70
CA GLN A 158 -1.97 -1.84 16.30
C GLN A 158 -1.86 -0.63 15.37
N MET A 159 -1.67 -0.87 14.07
CA MET A 159 -1.60 0.20 13.08
C MET A 159 -2.93 0.95 12.98
N ALA A 160 -4.05 0.23 12.90
CA ALA A 160 -5.38 0.83 12.89
C ALA A 160 -5.64 1.67 14.15
N ALA A 161 -5.32 1.13 15.32
CA ALA A 161 -5.45 1.86 16.59
C ALA A 161 -4.55 3.10 16.66
N ALA A 162 -3.37 3.07 16.04
CA ALA A 162 -2.48 4.22 15.97
C ALA A 162 -3.04 5.32 15.06
N LEU A 163 -3.58 4.96 13.90
CA LEU A 163 -4.22 5.89 12.96
C LEU A 163 -5.44 6.57 13.59
N GLN A 164 -6.30 5.78 14.26
CA GLN A 164 -7.46 6.32 15.00
C GLN A 164 -7.04 7.28 16.12
N PHE A 165 -6.02 6.92 16.89
CA PHE A 165 -5.47 7.78 17.95
C PHE A 165 -4.97 9.11 17.41
N ALA A 166 -4.29 9.09 16.25
CA ALA A 166 -3.74 10.28 15.62
C ALA A 166 -4.79 11.11 14.84
N GLY A 167 -6.04 10.65 14.74
CA GLY A 167 -7.14 11.38 14.09
C GLY A 167 -7.18 11.26 12.57
N TYR A 168 -6.60 10.20 12.00
CA TYR A 168 -6.76 9.92 10.58
C TYR A 168 -8.17 9.46 10.24
N ASP A 169 -8.66 9.78 9.04
CA ASP A 169 -9.82 9.12 8.46
C ASP A 169 -9.42 7.70 8.07
N VAL A 170 -9.80 6.72 8.90
CA VAL A 170 -9.38 5.34 8.75
C VAL A 170 -10.57 4.38 8.86
N ARG A 171 -10.66 3.48 7.89
CA ARG A 171 -11.54 2.30 7.94
C ARG A 171 -10.68 1.04 8.04
N PHE A 172 -10.99 0.20 9.03
CA PHE A 172 -10.31 -1.06 9.24
C PHE A 172 -11.27 -2.23 9.16
N GLU A 173 -11.10 -3.06 8.14
CA GLU A 173 -11.87 -4.29 7.95
C GLU A 173 -11.07 -5.50 8.44
N PHE A 174 -11.59 -6.16 9.48
CA PHE A 174 -10.96 -7.32 10.08
C PHE A 174 -11.88 -8.53 10.03
N GLY A 175 -11.52 -9.53 9.23
CA GLY A 175 -12.30 -10.74 9.04
C GLY A 175 -11.54 -12.01 9.41
N THR A 176 -12.02 -13.14 8.90
CA THR A 176 -11.43 -14.48 9.11
C THR A 176 -10.40 -14.86 8.03
N GLY A 177 -10.10 -13.96 7.07
CA GLY A 177 -9.18 -14.25 5.96
C GLY A 177 -7.73 -14.41 6.40
N GLY A 178 -6.96 -15.10 5.54
CA GLY A 178 -5.53 -15.31 5.70
C GLY A 178 -4.69 -14.41 4.79
N HIS A 179 -3.37 -14.65 4.77
CA HIS A 179 -2.39 -13.86 4.00
C HIS A 179 -2.45 -14.18 2.50
N ASN A 180 -3.52 -13.75 1.85
CA ASN A 180 -3.76 -14.00 0.43
C ASN A 180 -4.69 -12.95 -0.19
N LEU A 181 -4.78 -12.96 -1.54
CA LEU A 181 -5.58 -12.00 -2.31
C LEU A 181 -7.10 -12.21 -2.24
N ARG A 182 -7.60 -13.31 -1.66
CA ARG A 182 -9.04 -13.61 -1.67
C ARG A 182 -9.86 -12.62 -0.86
N HIS A 183 -9.42 -12.35 0.38
CA HIS A 183 -10.09 -11.39 1.25
C HIS A 183 -9.94 -9.97 0.69
N ALA A 184 -8.74 -9.59 0.29
CA ALA A 184 -8.48 -8.32 -0.36
C ALA A 184 -9.35 -8.13 -1.62
N GLY A 185 -9.42 -9.14 -2.48
CA GLY A 185 -10.21 -9.10 -3.72
C GLY A 185 -11.71 -8.98 -3.46
N ALA A 186 -12.23 -9.63 -2.40
CA ALA A 186 -13.64 -9.53 -2.02
C ALA A 186 -14.04 -8.11 -1.60
N LEU A 187 -13.12 -7.36 -0.97
CA LEU A 187 -13.36 -6.00 -0.48
C LEU A 187 -12.88 -4.92 -1.45
N PHE A 188 -12.19 -5.28 -2.54
CA PHE A 188 -11.48 -4.33 -3.37
C PHE A 188 -12.37 -3.23 -3.97
N ALA A 189 -13.54 -3.60 -4.50
CA ALA A 189 -14.48 -2.64 -5.07
C ALA A 189 -15.02 -1.68 -3.99
N GLU A 190 -15.38 -2.22 -2.83
CA GLU A 190 -15.90 -1.44 -1.71
C GLU A 190 -14.83 -0.49 -1.13
N SER A 191 -13.58 -0.98 -0.98
CA SER A 191 -12.48 -0.17 -0.46
C SER A 191 -12.12 0.98 -1.38
N LEU A 192 -12.09 0.75 -2.70
CA LEU A 192 -11.88 1.84 -3.67
C LEU A 192 -13.02 2.84 -3.65
N HIS A 193 -14.26 2.38 -3.63
CA HIS A 193 -15.41 3.27 -3.54
C HIS A 193 -15.32 4.16 -2.30
N TRP A 194 -15.07 3.56 -1.12
CA TRP A 194 -14.95 4.32 0.12
C TRP A 194 -13.80 5.34 0.08
N LEU A 195 -12.64 4.97 -0.49
CA LEU A 195 -11.49 5.88 -0.57
C LEU A 195 -11.77 7.09 -1.46
N PHE A 196 -12.39 6.89 -2.62
CA PHE A 196 -12.62 7.94 -3.62
C PHE A 196 -13.94 8.69 -3.44
N THR A 197 -14.81 8.28 -2.50
CA THR A 197 -15.98 9.07 -2.13
C THR A 197 -15.62 10.02 -1.00
N ASP A 198 -16.16 11.24 -1.06
CA ASP A 198 -15.91 12.25 -0.04
C ASP A 198 -16.33 11.73 1.34
N SER A 199 -15.44 11.93 2.29
CA SER A 199 -15.82 11.86 3.70
C SER A 199 -16.67 13.07 3.99
N ALA A 200 -17.88 12.85 4.45
CA ALA A 200 -18.81 13.91 4.85
C ALA A 200 -18.23 14.75 6.02
#